data_5cdbdafcd3c8b96d2fb5c7e5dbebb6fb
#
_entry.id   5cdbdafcd3c8b96d2fb5c7e5dbebb6fb
#
_cell.length_a   1.000
_cell.length_b   1.000
_cell.length_c   1.000
_cell.angle_alpha   90.00
_cell.angle_beta   90.00
_cell.angle_gamma   90.00
#
_symmetry.space_group_name_H-M   'P 1'
#
loop_
_entity.id
_entity.type
_entity.pdbx_description
1 polymer ?
#
loop_
_entity_poly.entity_id
_entity_poly.type
_entity_poly.pdbx_seq_one_letter_code
_entity_poly.pdbx_strand_id
1 'polypeptide(L)'
;IPDTHWITLASNDSKYRFISPIKGMADLDKSSFITTLTEKEGEETISGLFDRMDKCYDTELDYILWLDNSLTYMPEGFTQTPEGMNYRRNHMLYVSPGNRKAVNESMKAVKATFEKIGSKEYFRVYRSGFGAEGEFYMVAIAYKDQLDQAQKSKANNALMGEEDKKVFDKLFQNLLKYEVVEGWMRPDLG
;
A
#
# COMPACT_ATOMS: atom_id res chain seq x y z
N ILE A 1 14.69 12.43 15.70
CA ILE A 1 13.48 12.88 16.39
C ILE A 1 12.77 11.62 16.87
N PRO A 2 12.62 11.40 18.19
CA PRO A 2 12.26 10.08 18.74
C PRO A 2 10.89 9.55 18.33
N ASP A 3 9.98 10.38 17.87
CA ASP A 3 8.56 10.02 17.66
C ASP A 3 8.09 10.11 16.21
N THR A 4 8.99 10.31 15.27
CA THR A 4 8.64 10.27 13.85
C THR A 4 8.85 8.87 13.32
N HIS A 5 7.74 8.19 13.02
CA HIS A 5 7.76 6.86 12.42
C HIS A 5 7.23 6.95 10.99
N TRP A 6 8.10 6.76 10.02
CA TRP A 6 7.69 6.49 8.66
C TRP A 6 8.29 5.18 8.18
N ILE A 7 7.70 4.63 7.19
CA ILE A 7 8.22 3.49 6.46
C ILE A 7 8.47 3.89 5.01
N THR A 8 9.57 3.44 4.46
CA THR A 8 9.96 3.78 3.09
C THR A 8 9.86 2.56 2.19
N LEU A 9 9.23 2.74 1.03
CA LEU A 9 9.15 1.77 -0.05
C LEU A 9 9.85 2.32 -1.30
N ALA A 10 10.89 1.66 -1.77
CA ALA A 10 11.49 1.88 -3.08
C ALA A 10 10.85 0.91 -4.09
N SER A 11 10.21 1.41 -5.12
CA SER A 11 9.40 0.61 -6.04
C SER A 11 9.91 0.62 -7.47
N ASN A 12 9.51 -0.38 -8.24
CA ASN A 12 9.95 -0.63 -9.62
C ASN A 12 9.47 0.42 -10.65
N ASP A 13 8.56 1.31 -10.24
CA ASP A 13 8.12 2.47 -11.01
C ASP A 13 9.01 3.72 -10.76
N SER A 14 10.22 3.52 -10.24
CA SER A 14 11.20 4.56 -9.91
C SER A 14 10.72 5.58 -8.89
N LYS A 15 9.82 5.17 -7.98
CA LYS A 15 9.29 6.03 -6.92
C LYS A 15 9.75 5.58 -5.54
N TYR A 16 10.06 6.55 -4.71
CA TYR A 16 10.17 6.37 -3.27
C TYR A 16 8.88 6.83 -2.62
N ARG A 17 8.33 6.01 -1.73
CA ARG A 17 7.09 6.33 -1.00
C ARG A 17 7.41 6.36 0.49
N PHE A 18 7.22 7.52 1.08
CA PHE A 18 7.32 7.72 2.53
C PHE A 18 5.91 7.64 3.11
N ILE A 19 5.71 6.73 4.04
CA ILE A 19 4.37 6.40 4.55
C ILE A 19 4.37 6.61 6.05
N SER A 20 3.56 7.55 6.52
CA SER A 20 3.36 7.83 7.94
C SER A 20 1.91 7.58 8.34
N PRO A 21 1.65 6.90 9.46
CA PRO A 21 0.31 6.73 9.96
C PRO A 21 -0.22 8.05 10.53
N ILE A 22 -1.46 8.37 10.22
CA ILE A 22 -2.21 9.47 10.84
C ILE A 22 -3.48 8.92 11.47
N LYS A 23 -3.93 9.51 12.57
CA LYS A 23 -5.18 9.13 13.26
C LYS A 23 -6.41 9.76 12.61
N GLY A 24 -6.22 10.88 11.92
CA GLY A 24 -7.26 11.62 11.24
C GLY A 24 -6.71 12.86 10.53
N MET A 25 -7.55 13.55 9.77
CA MET A 25 -7.17 14.73 9.00
C MET A 25 -6.57 15.85 9.85
N ALA A 26 -7.03 16.02 11.10
CA ALA A 26 -6.50 17.01 12.02
C ALA A 26 -5.01 16.80 12.40
N ASP A 27 -4.46 15.61 12.12
CA ASP A 27 -3.04 15.37 12.33
C ASP A 27 -2.16 16.11 11.30
N LEU A 28 -2.73 16.44 10.14
CA LEU A 28 -2.04 17.19 9.09
C LEU A 28 -1.83 18.67 9.46
N ASP A 29 -2.63 19.20 10.40
CA ASP A 29 -2.51 20.58 10.89
C ASP A 29 -1.43 20.72 11.98
N LYS A 30 -0.88 19.60 12.47
CA LYS A 30 0.16 19.62 13.49
C LYS A 30 1.49 20.06 12.89
N SER A 31 2.34 20.70 13.74
CA SER A 31 3.72 21.01 13.38
C SER A 31 4.38 19.79 12.73
N SER A 32 4.87 19.97 11.51
CA SER A 32 5.60 18.93 10.82
C SER A 32 6.91 18.62 11.55
N PHE A 33 7.45 17.41 11.38
CA PHE A 33 8.78 17.09 11.91
C PHE A 33 9.86 18.03 11.33
N ILE A 34 9.62 18.59 10.12
CA ILE A 34 10.47 19.60 9.48
C ILE A 34 10.59 20.85 10.36
N THR A 35 9.47 21.34 10.91
CA THR A 35 9.49 22.48 11.85
C THR A 35 10.40 22.19 13.04
N THR A 36 10.26 21.01 13.65
CA THR A 36 11.10 20.60 14.77
C THR A 36 12.58 20.46 14.40
N LEU A 37 12.87 19.93 13.17
CA LEU A 37 14.24 19.88 12.65
C LEU A 37 14.81 21.27 12.44
N THR A 38 14.04 22.18 11.85
CA THR A 38 14.47 23.56 11.57
C THR A 38 14.78 24.31 12.88
N GLU A 39 13.96 24.13 13.90
CA GLU A 39 14.20 24.70 15.24
C GLU A 39 15.51 24.17 15.87
N LYS A 40 15.85 22.91 15.63
CA LYS A 40 17.01 22.24 16.21
C LYS A 40 18.31 22.49 15.44
N GLU A 41 18.28 22.38 14.13
CA GLU A 41 19.47 22.36 13.25
C GLU A 41 19.69 23.68 12.51
N GLY A 42 18.72 24.60 12.55
CA GLY A 42 18.74 25.89 11.89
C GLY A 42 18.16 25.87 10.48
N GLU A 43 17.54 26.98 10.12
CA GLU A 43 16.83 27.14 8.84
C GLU A 43 17.76 26.97 7.64
N GLU A 44 18.96 27.55 7.67
CA GLU A 44 19.93 27.47 6.57
C GLU A 44 20.38 26.01 6.29
N THR A 45 20.58 25.24 7.36
CA THR A 45 20.96 23.81 7.24
C THR A 45 19.85 22.99 6.58
N ILE A 46 18.61 23.17 7.04
CA ILE A 46 17.45 22.41 6.55
C ILE A 46 17.08 22.84 5.13
N SER A 47 17.04 24.14 4.84
CA SER A 47 16.82 24.66 3.48
C SER A 47 17.87 24.11 2.51
N GLY A 48 19.15 24.18 2.86
CA GLY A 48 20.22 23.65 2.02
C GLY A 48 20.15 22.12 1.82
N LEU A 49 19.52 21.36 2.72
CA LEU A 49 19.23 19.95 2.53
C LEU A 49 18.13 19.77 1.48
N PHE A 50 17.01 20.49 1.60
CA PHE A 50 15.91 20.43 0.64
C PHE A 50 16.33 20.88 -0.75
N ASP A 51 17.11 21.96 -0.88
CA ASP A 51 17.67 22.42 -2.16
C ASP A 51 18.50 21.35 -2.89
N ARG A 52 19.11 20.43 -2.15
CA ARG A 52 19.81 19.28 -2.75
C ARG A 52 18.86 18.15 -3.11
N MET A 53 17.85 17.89 -2.26
CA MET A 53 16.86 16.86 -2.49
C MET A 53 16.00 17.17 -3.73
N ASP A 54 15.58 18.41 -3.90
CA ASP A 54 14.74 18.88 -5.00
C ASP A 54 15.38 18.68 -6.39
N LYS A 55 16.70 18.52 -6.42
CA LYS A 55 17.43 18.17 -7.65
C LYS A 55 17.43 16.68 -7.98
N CYS A 56 16.87 15.84 -7.10
CA CYS A 56 16.91 14.39 -7.21
C CYS A 56 15.60 13.79 -7.72
N TYR A 57 14.53 14.59 -7.82
CA TYR A 57 13.22 14.14 -8.32
C TYR A 57 12.53 15.25 -9.12
N ASP A 58 11.63 14.84 -10.02
CA ASP A 58 10.91 15.77 -10.91
C ASP A 58 9.46 15.97 -10.45
N THR A 59 8.92 15.06 -9.65
CA THR A 59 7.51 15.10 -9.21
C THR A 59 7.37 14.63 -7.78
N GLU A 60 6.47 15.27 -7.07
CA GLU A 60 6.05 14.91 -5.72
C GLU A 60 4.52 14.84 -5.67
N LEU A 61 3.99 13.90 -4.92
CA LEU A 61 2.55 13.72 -4.76
C LEU A 61 2.25 13.20 -3.36
N ASP A 62 1.41 13.93 -2.64
CA ASP A 62 0.87 13.53 -1.35
C ASP A 62 -0.57 13.08 -1.46
N TYR A 63 -0.88 11.95 -0.85
CA TYR A 63 -2.25 11.47 -0.75
C TYR A 63 -2.47 10.58 0.47
N ILE A 64 -3.73 10.46 0.87
CA ILE A 64 -4.13 9.65 2.00
C ILE A 64 -4.68 8.31 1.51
N LEU A 65 -4.34 7.26 2.24
CA LEU A 65 -4.94 5.94 2.10
C LEU A 65 -5.70 5.57 3.37
N TRP A 66 -6.92 5.07 3.20
CA TRP A 66 -7.75 4.56 4.29
C TRP A 66 -7.69 3.03 4.33
N LEU A 67 -7.21 2.45 5.43
CA LEU A 67 -7.26 1.01 5.64
C LEU A 67 -8.72 0.54 5.70
N ASP A 68 -9.07 -0.42 4.85
CA ASP A 68 -10.37 -1.09 4.87
C ASP A 68 -10.26 -2.45 5.55
N ASN A 69 -10.54 -2.48 6.85
CA ASN A 69 -10.52 -3.72 7.64
C ASN A 69 -11.56 -4.75 7.17
N SER A 70 -12.66 -4.30 6.57
CA SER A 70 -13.71 -5.20 6.10
C SER A 70 -13.27 -6.03 4.89
N LEU A 71 -12.35 -5.50 4.09
CA LEU A 71 -11.79 -6.15 2.90
C LEU A 71 -10.42 -6.79 3.15
N THR A 72 -9.74 -6.43 4.23
CA THR A 72 -8.42 -6.97 4.61
C THR A 72 -8.51 -8.42 5.07
N TYR A 73 -7.59 -9.28 4.60
CA TYR A 73 -7.46 -10.67 4.99
C TYR A 73 -6.15 -10.89 5.75
N MET A 74 -6.22 -10.86 7.07
CA MET A 74 -5.10 -11.10 7.98
C MET A 74 -5.57 -11.89 9.21
N PRO A 75 -5.82 -13.19 9.06
CA PRO A 75 -6.43 -14.01 10.12
C PRO A 75 -5.54 -14.19 11.36
N GLU A 76 -4.24 -13.99 11.25
CA GLU A 76 -3.27 -14.11 12.35
C GLU A 76 -3.01 -12.76 13.06
N GLY A 77 -3.80 -11.73 12.73
CA GLY A 77 -3.65 -10.38 13.27
C GLY A 77 -3.04 -9.40 12.29
N PHE A 78 -3.37 -8.12 12.50
CA PHE A 78 -2.91 -7.05 11.61
C PHE A 78 -1.43 -6.74 11.84
N THR A 79 -0.65 -6.73 10.77
CA THR A 79 0.70 -6.13 10.74
C THR A 79 0.96 -5.46 9.40
N GLN A 80 1.57 -4.28 9.45
CA GLN A 80 1.92 -3.52 8.26
C GLN A 80 3.29 -3.91 7.72
N THR A 81 4.22 -4.24 8.61
CA THR A 81 5.61 -4.59 8.30
C THR A 81 5.99 -5.91 8.97
N PRO A 82 5.54 -7.07 8.43
CA PRO A 82 5.94 -8.36 8.99
C PRO A 82 7.46 -8.51 8.94
N GLU A 83 8.04 -9.01 10.03
CA GLU A 83 9.48 -9.19 10.15
C GLU A 83 10.03 -10.09 9.03
N GLY A 84 11.15 -9.66 8.42
CA GLY A 84 11.80 -10.38 7.33
C GLY A 84 11.06 -10.37 6.00
N MET A 85 9.88 -9.75 5.92
CA MET A 85 9.10 -9.64 4.68
C MET A 85 9.23 -8.24 4.10
N ASN A 86 10.34 -7.95 3.42
CA ASN A 86 10.61 -6.62 2.89
C ASN A 86 10.18 -6.43 1.43
N TYR A 87 9.87 -7.49 0.69
CA TYR A 87 9.33 -7.36 -0.64
C TYR A 87 7.83 -7.06 -0.59
N ARG A 88 7.39 -6.08 -1.39
CA ARG A 88 5.99 -5.65 -1.49
C ARG A 88 5.47 -5.85 -2.89
N ARG A 89 4.26 -6.37 -2.98
CA ARG A 89 3.48 -6.40 -4.20
C ARG A 89 2.13 -5.74 -3.92
N ASN A 90 1.93 -4.57 -4.53
CA ASN A 90 0.73 -3.77 -4.37
C ASN A 90 -0.09 -3.84 -5.65
N HIS A 91 -1.29 -4.42 -5.57
CA HIS A 91 -2.22 -4.45 -6.68
C HIS A 91 -3.09 -3.18 -6.62
N MET A 92 -2.99 -2.36 -7.66
CA MET A 92 -3.74 -1.10 -7.80
C MET A 92 -4.97 -1.36 -8.67
N LEU A 93 -6.13 -1.31 -8.05
CA LEU A 93 -7.43 -1.60 -8.67
C LEU A 93 -8.19 -0.30 -8.87
N TYR A 94 -8.04 0.33 -10.03
CA TYR A 94 -8.71 1.61 -10.33
C TYR A 94 -10.19 1.40 -10.64
N VAL A 95 -11.04 2.27 -10.09
CA VAL A 95 -12.49 2.10 -10.08
C VAL A 95 -13.17 3.33 -10.65
N SER A 96 -14.10 3.14 -11.57
CA SER A 96 -15.00 4.22 -11.99
C SER A 96 -16.12 4.42 -10.97
N PRO A 97 -16.66 5.65 -10.81
CA PRO A 97 -17.77 5.91 -9.89
C PRO A 97 -18.98 4.99 -10.07
N GLY A 98 -19.29 4.63 -11.31
CA GLY A 98 -20.41 3.73 -11.62
C GLY A 98 -20.21 2.28 -11.17
N ASN A 99 -18.94 1.84 -11.01
CA ASN A 99 -18.61 0.45 -10.67
C ASN A 99 -18.25 0.24 -9.19
N ARG A 100 -18.28 1.28 -8.35
CA ARG A 100 -17.91 1.20 -6.92
C ARG A 100 -18.56 0.02 -6.19
N LYS A 101 -19.87 -0.11 -6.35
CA LYS A 101 -20.63 -1.18 -5.69
C LYS A 101 -20.20 -2.56 -6.18
N ALA A 102 -20.12 -2.75 -7.50
CA ALA A 102 -19.74 -4.03 -8.11
C ALA A 102 -18.32 -4.45 -7.72
N VAL A 103 -17.36 -3.51 -7.71
CA VAL A 103 -15.97 -3.78 -7.29
C VAL A 103 -15.92 -4.11 -5.80
N ASN A 104 -16.60 -3.36 -4.94
CA ASN A 104 -16.64 -3.64 -3.50
C ASN A 104 -17.21 -5.03 -3.19
N GLU A 105 -18.31 -5.42 -3.85
CA GLU A 105 -18.92 -6.76 -3.70
C GLU A 105 -17.96 -7.85 -4.20
N SER A 106 -17.28 -7.64 -5.33
CA SER A 106 -16.28 -8.57 -5.85
C SER A 106 -15.07 -8.70 -4.91
N MET A 107 -14.61 -7.60 -4.32
CA MET A 107 -13.53 -7.62 -3.33
C MET A 107 -13.90 -8.42 -2.07
N LYS A 108 -15.16 -8.30 -1.59
CA LYS A 108 -15.67 -9.14 -0.50
C LYS A 108 -15.68 -10.62 -0.87
N ALA A 109 -16.08 -10.95 -2.11
CA ALA A 109 -16.08 -12.31 -2.60
C ALA A 109 -14.65 -12.87 -2.72
N VAL A 110 -13.67 -12.08 -3.17
CA VAL A 110 -12.24 -12.46 -3.16
C VAL A 110 -11.79 -12.78 -1.74
N LYS A 111 -12.05 -11.89 -0.76
CA LYS A 111 -11.71 -12.17 0.65
C LYS A 111 -12.32 -13.48 1.14
N ALA A 112 -13.61 -13.69 0.89
CA ALA A 112 -14.30 -14.93 1.28
C ALA A 112 -13.69 -16.18 0.63
N THR A 113 -13.20 -16.07 -0.62
CA THR A 113 -12.47 -17.14 -1.28
C THR A 113 -11.16 -17.46 -0.55
N PHE A 114 -10.37 -16.44 -0.16
CA PHE A 114 -9.14 -16.64 0.61
C PHE A 114 -9.40 -17.27 1.98
N GLU A 115 -10.47 -16.85 2.66
CA GLU A 115 -10.93 -17.45 3.93
C GLU A 115 -11.31 -18.92 3.74
N LYS A 116 -12.13 -19.23 2.73
CA LYS A 116 -12.61 -20.59 2.40
C LYS A 116 -11.48 -21.57 2.13
N ILE A 117 -10.47 -21.15 1.34
CA ILE A 117 -9.34 -22.03 0.98
C ILE A 117 -8.23 -22.07 2.04
N GLY A 118 -8.36 -21.31 3.13
CA GLY A 118 -7.34 -21.20 4.17
C GLY A 118 -6.00 -20.66 3.66
N SER A 119 -6.05 -19.69 2.75
CA SER A 119 -4.86 -19.09 2.11
C SER A 119 -3.85 -18.60 3.14
N LYS A 120 -2.56 -18.81 2.84
CA LYS A 120 -1.43 -18.26 3.59
C LYS A 120 -0.86 -16.99 2.95
N GLU A 121 -1.48 -16.50 1.92
CA GLU A 121 -1.17 -15.22 1.27
C GLU A 121 -2.07 -14.13 1.86
N TYR A 122 -1.57 -13.43 2.88
CA TYR A 122 -2.31 -12.41 3.61
C TYR A 122 -2.17 -11.06 2.92
N PHE A 123 -3.26 -10.27 2.94
CA PHE A 123 -3.27 -8.97 2.30
C PHE A 123 -4.02 -7.91 3.11
N ARG A 124 -3.60 -6.67 2.93
CA ARG A 124 -4.28 -5.48 3.43
C ARG A 124 -4.88 -4.72 2.27
N VAL A 125 -6.07 -4.16 2.50
CA VAL A 125 -6.75 -3.35 1.49
C VAL A 125 -6.83 -1.91 1.98
N TYR A 126 -6.38 -1.01 1.14
CA TYR A 126 -6.50 0.43 1.36
C TYR A 126 -7.35 1.04 0.26
N ARG A 127 -8.14 2.05 0.60
CA ARG A 127 -8.87 2.88 -0.36
C ARG A 127 -8.16 4.21 -0.52
N SER A 128 -8.10 4.71 -1.76
CA SER A 128 -7.65 6.05 -2.06
C SER A 128 -8.50 7.09 -1.35
N GLY A 129 -7.88 8.14 -0.86
CA GLY A 129 -8.49 9.24 -0.15
C GLY A 129 -8.09 10.59 -0.74
N PHE A 130 -8.07 11.61 0.10
CA PHE A 130 -7.72 12.95 -0.29
C PHE A 130 -6.33 13.03 -0.95
N GLY A 131 -6.21 13.80 -2.02
CA GLY A 131 -4.98 13.98 -2.78
C GLY A 131 -4.69 12.91 -3.84
N ALA A 132 -5.38 11.77 -3.84
CA ALA A 132 -5.15 10.71 -4.81
C ALA A 132 -5.68 11.07 -6.20
N GLU A 133 -4.92 10.70 -7.25
CA GLU A 133 -5.38 10.77 -8.63
C GLU A 133 -6.34 9.62 -8.95
N GLY A 134 -7.64 9.92 -8.84
CA GLY A 134 -8.69 8.95 -9.09
C GLY A 134 -8.98 8.03 -7.90
N GLU A 135 -9.97 7.17 -8.08
CA GLU A 135 -10.42 6.22 -7.07
C GLU A 135 -9.80 4.85 -7.32
N PHE A 136 -9.18 4.28 -6.30
CA PHE A 136 -8.61 2.94 -6.38
C PHE A 136 -8.64 2.23 -5.03
N TYR A 137 -8.58 0.91 -5.09
CA TYR A 137 -8.17 0.07 -3.98
C TYR A 137 -6.71 -0.36 -4.19
N MET A 138 -5.91 -0.30 -3.13
CA MET A 138 -4.57 -0.89 -3.09
C MET A 138 -4.60 -2.15 -2.24
N VAL A 139 -4.36 -3.31 -2.84
CA VAL A 139 -4.21 -4.58 -2.14
C VAL A 139 -2.72 -4.83 -1.94
N ALA A 140 -2.26 -4.66 -0.70
CA ALA A 140 -0.85 -4.74 -0.34
C ALA A 140 -0.50 -6.09 0.27
N ILE A 141 0.44 -6.79 -0.35
CA ILE A 141 0.93 -8.10 0.09
C ILE A 141 2.43 -7.99 0.40
N ALA A 142 2.85 -8.66 1.47
CA ALA A 142 4.23 -8.72 1.90
C ALA A 142 4.81 -10.12 1.70
N TYR A 143 6.03 -10.17 1.19
CA TYR A 143 6.80 -11.39 0.97
C TYR A 143 8.24 -11.20 1.41
N LYS A 144 9.00 -12.29 1.56
CA LYS A 144 10.43 -12.22 1.82
C LYS A 144 11.17 -11.64 0.61
N ASP A 145 10.88 -12.21 -0.55
CA ASP A 145 11.46 -11.88 -1.85
C ASP A 145 10.53 -12.34 -3.00
N GLN A 146 10.96 -12.18 -4.22
CA GLN A 146 10.23 -12.60 -5.42
C GLN A 146 10.04 -14.12 -5.52
N LEU A 147 10.97 -14.91 -4.98
CA LEU A 147 10.84 -16.37 -4.96
C LEU A 147 9.75 -16.82 -4.00
N ASP A 148 9.73 -16.25 -2.78
CA ASP A 148 8.66 -16.48 -1.79
C ASP A 148 7.30 -16.07 -2.37
N GLN A 149 7.22 -14.95 -3.07
CA GLN A 149 6.02 -14.51 -3.77
C GLN A 149 5.55 -15.55 -4.81
N ALA A 150 6.44 -16.02 -5.67
CA ALA A 150 6.09 -16.97 -6.72
C ALA A 150 5.62 -18.32 -6.12
N GLN A 151 6.28 -18.78 -5.07
CA GLN A 151 5.93 -20.03 -4.37
C GLN A 151 4.57 -19.92 -3.68
N LYS A 152 4.30 -18.84 -2.96
CA LYS A 152 3.02 -18.62 -2.27
C LYS A 152 1.87 -18.46 -3.25
N SER A 153 2.05 -17.67 -4.31
CA SER A 153 1.02 -17.51 -5.35
C SER A 153 0.74 -18.82 -6.07
N LYS A 154 1.76 -19.65 -6.34
CA LYS A 154 1.57 -20.99 -6.92
C LYS A 154 0.79 -21.90 -5.97
N ALA A 155 1.15 -21.92 -4.69
CA ALA A 155 0.45 -22.70 -3.68
C ALA A 155 -1.01 -22.25 -3.53
N ASN A 156 -1.24 -20.94 -3.48
CA ASN A 156 -2.57 -20.36 -3.38
C ASN A 156 -3.45 -20.71 -4.60
N ASN A 157 -2.89 -20.61 -5.81
CA ASN A 157 -3.59 -20.98 -7.04
C ASN A 157 -3.94 -22.47 -7.10
N ALA A 158 -3.13 -23.34 -6.51
CA ALA A 158 -3.40 -24.78 -6.45
C ALA A 158 -4.58 -25.13 -5.52
N LEU A 159 -4.90 -24.26 -4.56
CA LEU A 159 -6.05 -24.42 -3.66
C LEU A 159 -7.37 -23.93 -4.29
N MET A 160 -7.29 -23.11 -5.34
CA MET A 160 -8.46 -22.51 -5.99
C MET A 160 -9.07 -23.46 -7.04
N GLY A 161 -10.37 -23.69 -6.91
CA GLY A 161 -11.18 -24.34 -7.95
C GLY A 161 -11.57 -23.37 -9.07
N GLU A 162 -12.22 -23.90 -10.12
CA GLU A 162 -12.67 -23.07 -11.24
C GLU A 162 -13.69 -21.98 -10.82
N GLU A 163 -14.57 -22.27 -9.88
CA GLU A 163 -15.55 -21.29 -9.37
C GLU A 163 -14.85 -20.17 -8.58
N ASP A 164 -13.75 -20.48 -7.86
CA ASP A 164 -12.98 -19.49 -7.11
C ASP A 164 -12.26 -18.54 -8.09
N LYS A 165 -11.79 -19.03 -9.24
CA LYS A 165 -11.18 -18.20 -10.28
C LYS A 165 -12.17 -17.23 -10.93
N LYS A 166 -13.42 -17.63 -11.15
CA LYS A 166 -14.47 -16.76 -11.68
C LYS A 166 -14.74 -15.51 -10.81
N VAL A 167 -14.45 -15.60 -9.53
CA VAL A 167 -14.57 -14.44 -8.62
C VAL A 167 -13.58 -13.34 -9.01
N PHE A 168 -12.36 -13.72 -9.39
CA PHE A 168 -11.35 -12.77 -9.88
C PHE A 168 -11.71 -12.20 -11.24
N ASP A 169 -12.20 -13.05 -12.18
CA ASP A 169 -12.65 -12.59 -13.48
C ASP A 169 -13.72 -11.51 -13.35
N LYS A 170 -14.69 -11.73 -12.46
CA LYS A 170 -15.74 -10.75 -12.17
C LYS A 170 -15.18 -9.46 -11.59
N LEU A 171 -14.17 -9.52 -10.70
CA LEU A 171 -13.50 -8.34 -10.17
C LEU A 171 -12.84 -7.56 -11.32
N PHE A 172 -11.99 -8.21 -12.09
CA PHE A 172 -11.23 -7.56 -13.17
C PHE A 172 -12.10 -6.95 -14.27
N GLN A 173 -13.24 -7.56 -14.61
CA GLN A 173 -14.22 -7.03 -15.57
C GLN A 173 -14.84 -5.69 -15.13
N ASN A 174 -14.86 -5.39 -13.83
CA ASN A 174 -15.42 -4.16 -13.28
C ASN A 174 -14.40 -3.06 -13.03
N LEU A 175 -13.10 -3.33 -13.25
CA LEU A 175 -12.05 -2.34 -13.06
C LEU A 175 -11.93 -1.41 -14.26
N LEU A 176 -11.62 -0.16 -13.98
CA LEU A 176 -11.23 0.82 -15.00
C LEU A 176 -9.80 0.53 -15.51
N LYS A 177 -8.91 0.15 -14.59
CA LYS A 177 -7.50 -0.14 -14.84
C LYS A 177 -6.97 -1.03 -13.73
N TYR A 178 -5.99 -1.86 -14.04
CA TYR A 178 -5.25 -2.66 -13.08
C TYR A 178 -3.75 -2.50 -13.28
N GLU A 179 -3.02 -2.29 -12.21
CA GLU A 179 -1.56 -2.19 -12.19
C GLU A 179 -0.99 -2.96 -11.02
N VAL A 180 0.26 -3.38 -11.16
CA VAL A 180 1.04 -3.97 -10.07
C VAL A 180 2.27 -3.11 -9.83
N VAL A 181 2.42 -2.64 -8.61
CA VAL A 181 3.61 -1.91 -8.14
C VAL A 181 4.35 -2.81 -7.18
N GLU A 182 5.57 -3.14 -7.54
CA GLU A 182 6.45 -3.99 -6.73
C GLU A 182 7.62 -3.16 -6.18
N GLY A 183 8.17 -3.58 -5.05
CA GLY A 183 9.30 -2.87 -4.48
C GLY A 183 9.80 -3.48 -3.18
N TRP A 184 10.78 -2.81 -2.62
CA TRP A 184 11.43 -3.23 -1.39
C TRP A 184 11.26 -2.17 -0.31
N MET A 185 10.89 -2.63 0.88
CA MET A 185 10.95 -1.78 2.07
C MET A 185 12.41 -1.42 2.34
N ARG A 186 12.61 -0.18 2.75
CA ARG A 186 13.91 0.38 3.06
C ARG A 186 13.95 0.77 4.55
N PRO A 187 14.12 -0.22 5.45
CA PRO A 187 14.19 0.06 6.89
C PRO A 187 15.41 0.90 7.28
N ASP A 188 16.40 0.99 6.39
CA ASP A 188 17.56 1.87 6.50
C ASP A 188 17.24 3.36 6.27
N LEU A 189 16.05 3.68 5.76
CA LEU A 189 15.56 5.04 5.48
C LEU A 189 14.33 5.43 6.34
N GLY A 190 14.04 4.68 7.40
CA GLY A 190 12.87 4.90 8.26
C GLY A 190 13.19 4.97 9.74
#